data_03d009009751f6c165d2df68799a3a40
#
_entry.id   03d009009751f6c165d2df68799a3a40
#
_cell.length_a   1.000
_cell.length_b   1.000
_cell.length_c   1.000
_cell.angle_alpha   90.00
_cell.angle_beta   90.00
_cell.angle_gamma   90.00
#
_symmetry.space_group_name_H-M   'P 1'
#
loop_
_entity.id
_entity.type
_entity.pdbx_description
1 polymer ?
#
loop_
_entity_poly.entity_id
_entity_poly.type
_entity_poly.pdbx_seq_one_letter_code
_entity_poly.pdbx_strand_id
1 'polypeptide(L)'
;MKPLLALATAAFLLAAGLVHAQTAGRSVVPGAAPLPADDSLYRELGGREAIQRFTDDFYGRLLADRRLAPFFDGLNPRALERSLADYFCVVAGGPCTYEGVSMVDAHAGLGIRRADFNALVEHLQDAMDAAGLPFATQNRLLARLAFSHRDVVTR
;
A
#
# COMPACT_ATOMS: atom_id res chain seq x y z
N MET A 1 -73.68 19.91 31.17
CA MET A 1 -73.01 18.77 30.52
C MET A 1 -71.63 19.27 30.03
N LYS A 2 -70.54 18.86 30.73
CA LYS A 2 -69.19 19.31 30.49
C LYS A 2 -68.49 18.29 29.61
N PRO A 3 -67.72 18.68 28.55
CA PRO A 3 -66.77 17.78 27.87
C PRO A 3 -65.42 17.86 28.54
N LEU A 4 -64.85 16.68 28.78
CA LEU A 4 -63.52 16.43 29.29
C LEU A 4 -62.46 16.69 28.21
N LEU A 5 -61.47 17.54 28.55
CA LEU A 5 -60.29 17.80 27.73
C LEU A 5 -59.28 16.71 28.03
N ALA A 6 -58.94 15.89 27.03
CA ALA A 6 -57.85 14.93 27.11
C ALA A 6 -56.54 15.61 26.65
N LEU A 7 -55.58 15.76 27.58
CA LEU A 7 -54.20 16.16 27.26
C LEU A 7 -53.45 14.95 26.72
N ALA A 8 -53.08 15.02 25.44
CA ALA A 8 -52.11 14.08 24.85
C ALA A 8 -50.69 14.63 25.06
N THR A 9 -49.93 14.02 25.97
CA THR A 9 -48.49 14.27 26.13
C THR A 9 -47.74 13.51 25.08
N ALA A 10 -47.18 14.22 24.09
CA ALA A 10 -46.25 13.66 23.11
C ALA A 10 -44.86 13.52 23.76
N ALA A 11 -44.47 12.28 24.06
CA ALA A 11 -43.10 11.96 24.48
C ALA A 11 -42.19 11.95 23.25
N PHE A 12 -41.31 12.95 23.13
CA PHE A 12 -40.23 13.00 22.13
C PHE A 12 -39.11 12.09 22.61
N LEU A 13 -39.01 10.88 22.04
CA LEU A 13 -37.85 10.00 22.18
C LEU A 13 -36.73 10.53 21.30
N LEU A 14 -35.76 11.21 21.91
CA LEU A 14 -34.42 11.48 21.29
C LEU A 14 -33.67 10.15 21.14
N ALA A 15 -33.72 9.56 19.97
CA ALA A 15 -32.80 8.49 19.59
C ALA A 15 -31.42 9.10 19.38
N ALA A 16 -30.57 9.06 20.39
CA ALA A 16 -29.15 9.33 20.27
C ALA A 16 -28.52 8.24 19.39
N GLY A 17 -28.34 8.53 18.09
CA GLY A 17 -27.61 7.68 17.18
C GLY A 17 -26.15 7.61 17.61
N LEU A 18 -25.74 6.49 18.20
CA LEU A 18 -24.34 6.13 18.40
C LEU A 18 -23.71 5.95 17.01
N VAL A 19 -23.05 7.00 16.54
CA VAL A 19 -22.14 6.89 15.40
C VAL A 19 -20.97 6.02 15.85
N HIS A 20 -21.04 4.73 15.53
CA HIS A 20 -19.88 3.85 15.66
C HIS A 20 -18.89 4.30 14.58
N ALA A 21 -17.86 5.04 14.99
CA ALA A 21 -16.66 5.22 14.17
C ALA A 21 -16.06 3.83 13.97
N GLN A 22 -16.32 3.23 12.82
CA GLN A 22 -15.61 2.04 12.37
C GLN A 22 -14.15 2.47 12.17
N THR A 23 -13.30 2.15 13.12
CA THR A 23 -11.86 2.15 12.92
C THR A 23 -11.59 1.11 11.84
N ALA A 24 -11.45 1.57 10.60
CA ALA A 24 -10.97 0.72 9.52
C ALA A 24 -9.66 0.07 9.99
N GLY A 25 -9.69 -1.25 10.13
CA GLY A 25 -8.55 -2.03 10.57
C GLY A 25 -7.38 -1.73 9.64
N ARG A 26 -6.31 -1.19 10.21
CA ARG A 26 -5.09 -0.91 9.45
C ARG A 26 -4.50 -2.23 8.99
N SER A 27 -4.31 -2.36 7.70
CA SER A 27 -3.60 -3.50 7.13
C SER A 27 -2.18 -3.52 7.67
N VAL A 28 -1.78 -4.64 8.27
CA VAL A 28 -0.42 -4.87 8.76
C VAL A 28 0.33 -5.61 7.66
N VAL A 29 1.42 -5.04 7.17
CA VAL A 29 2.35 -5.76 6.31
C VAL A 29 3.33 -6.51 7.22
N PRO A 30 3.34 -7.86 7.21
CA PRO A 30 4.25 -8.63 8.06
C PRO A 30 5.72 -8.26 7.76
N GLY A 31 6.49 -7.90 8.80
CA GLY A 31 7.90 -7.52 8.67
C GLY A 31 8.16 -6.08 8.21
N ALA A 32 7.14 -5.30 7.87
CA ALA A 32 7.31 -3.90 7.51
C ALA A 32 7.47 -2.99 8.74
N ALA A 33 8.09 -1.82 8.51
CA ALA A 33 8.09 -0.74 9.50
C ALA A 33 6.67 -0.41 9.96
N PRO A 34 6.50 0.17 11.18
CA PRO A 34 5.22 0.67 11.61
C PRO A 34 4.62 1.58 10.54
N LEU A 35 3.41 1.25 10.08
CA LEU A 35 2.74 2.03 9.06
C LEU A 35 2.51 3.46 9.58
N PRO A 36 2.67 4.48 8.71
CA PRO A 36 2.51 5.86 9.11
C PRO A 36 1.10 6.13 9.61
N ALA A 37 0.99 7.12 10.49
CA ALA A 37 -0.28 7.53 11.08
C ALA A 37 -1.19 8.26 10.09
N ASP A 38 -0.65 8.72 8.96
CA ASP A 38 -1.33 9.55 7.97
C ASP A 38 -1.19 9.00 6.54
N ASP A 39 -2.10 9.44 5.68
CA ASP A 39 -2.17 9.08 4.26
C ASP A 39 -1.52 10.13 3.33
N SER A 40 -0.71 11.06 3.89
CA SER A 40 -0.14 12.16 3.11
C SER A 40 0.69 11.67 1.93
N LEU A 41 1.54 10.66 2.15
CA LEU A 41 2.35 10.09 1.07
C LEU A 41 1.47 9.40 0.01
N TYR A 42 0.44 8.67 0.41
CA TYR A 42 -0.50 8.06 -0.53
C TYR A 42 -1.15 9.10 -1.44
N ARG A 43 -1.55 10.26 -0.88
CA ARG A 43 -2.12 11.37 -1.67
C ARG A 43 -1.08 12.02 -2.57
N GLU A 44 0.15 12.22 -2.10
CA GLU A 44 1.25 12.76 -2.90
C GLU A 44 1.64 11.86 -4.07
N LEU A 45 1.51 10.54 -3.91
CA LEU A 45 1.70 9.56 -4.99
C LEU A 45 0.54 9.57 -6.00
N GLY A 46 -0.52 10.32 -5.75
CA GLY A 46 -1.69 10.42 -6.62
C GLY A 46 -2.77 9.37 -6.41
N GLY A 47 -2.73 8.67 -5.27
CA GLY A 47 -3.74 7.67 -4.90
C GLY A 47 -3.57 6.34 -5.65
N ARG A 48 -4.57 5.45 -5.48
CA ARG A 48 -4.48 4.06 -5.94
C ARG A 48 -4.20 3.93 -7.45
N GLU A 49 -4.88 4.70 -8.27
CA GLU A 49 -4.72 4.59 -9.73
C GLU A 49 -3.34 5.03 -10.22
N ALA A 50 -2.77 6.08 -9.61
CA ALA A 50 -1.44 6.53 -9.94
C ALA A 50 -0.37 5.53 -9.47
N ILE A 51 -0.55 4.96 -8.27
CA ILE A 51 0.31 3.89 -7.75
C ILE A 51 0.27 2.69 -8.68
N GLN A 52 -0.91 2.25 -9.15
CA GLN A 52 -1.02 1.14 -10.09
C GLN A 52 -0.22 1.44 -11.38
N ARG A 53 -0.41 2.63 -11.98
CA ARG A 53 0.27 2.98 -13.25
C ARG A 53 1.80 2.95 -13.13
N PHE A 54 2.40 3.56 -12.09
CA PHE A 54 3.86 3.50 -11.97
C PHE A 54 4.34 2.11 -11.55
N THR A 55 3.52 1.31 -10.87
CA THR A 55 3.85 -0.08 -10.55
C THR A 55 3.87 -0.95 -11.80
N ASP A 56 2.95 -0.75 -12.73
CA ASP A 56 2.91 -1.48 -14.01
C ASP A 56 4.17 -1.15 -14.85
N ASP A 57 4.57 0.12 -14.94
CA ASP A 57 5.82 0.53 -15.60
C ASP A 57 7.05 -0.07 -14.89
N PHE A 58 7.10 0.04 -13.57
CA PHE A 58 8.15 -0.55 -12.74
C PHE A 58 8.31 -2.04 -13.01
N TYR A 59 7.22 -2.81 -12.96
CA TYR A 59 7.26 -4.25 -13.20
C TYR A 59 7.72 -4.58 -14.62
N GLY A 60 7.26 -3.83 -15.60
CA GLY A 60 7.75 -3.96 -16.98
C GLY A 60 9.26 -3.78 -17.12
N ARG A 61 9.83 -2.81 -16.37
CA ARG A 61 11.29 -2.57 -16.33
C ARG A 61 12.03 -3.73 -15.67
N LEU A 62 11.50 -4.30 -14.60
CA LEU A 62 12.09 -5.47 -13.93
C LEU A 62 12.19 -6.67 -14.89
N LEU A 63 11.14 -6.93 -15.66
CA LEU A 63 11.11 -8.01 -16.64
C LEU A 63 12.03 -7.76 -17.84
N ALA A 64 12.32 -6.51 -18.18
CA ALA A 64 13.25 -6.14 -19.25
C ALA A 64 14.72 -6.22 -18.81
N ASP A 65 15.02 -6.19 -17.52
CA ASP A 65 16.39 -6.29 -17.00
C ASP A 65 16.80 -7.76 -16.85
N ARG A 66 17.79 -8.20 -17.63
CA ARG A 66 18.30 -9.59 -17.62
C ARG A 66 18.83 -10.05 -16.26
N ARG A 67 19.20 -9.12 -15.38
CA ARG A 67 19.67 -9.43 -14.02
C ARG A 67 18.52 -9.78 -13.09
N LEU A 68 17.36 -9.14 -13.31
CA LEU A 68 16.21 -9.22 -12.41
C LEU A 68 15.11 -10.15 -12.93
N ALA A 69 14.90 -10.22 -14.24
CA ALA A 69 13.86 -11.04 -14.85
C ALA A 69 13.79 -12.49 -14.32
N PRO A 70 14.92 -13.20 -14.11
CA PRO A 70 14.86 -14.58 -13.62
C PRO A 70 14.22 -14.75 -12.23
N PHE A 71 14.19 -13.72 -11.38
CA PHE A 71 13.53 -13.79 -10.09
C PHE A 71 12.00 -13.84 -10.19
N PHE A 72 11.45 -13.54 -11.36
CA PHE A 72 10.00 -13.48 -11.63
C PHE A 72 9.50 -14.66 -12.47
N ASP A 73 10.40 -15.60 -12.83
CA ASP A 73 10.05 -16.75 -13.64
C ASP A 73 8.98 -17.63 -12.95
N GLY A 74 7.95 -18.01 -13.71
CA GLY A 74 6.87 -18.86 -13.23
C GLY A 74 5.82 -18.15 -12.36
N LEU A 75 5.98 -16.86 -12.06
CA LEU A 75 4.97 -16.08 -11.33
C LEU A 75 3.85 -15.63 -12.28
N ASN A 76 2.64 -15.46 -11.73
CA ASN A 76 1.55 -14.84 -12.47
C ASN A 76 1.74 -13.31 -12.52
N PRO A 77 2.01 -12.71 -13.71
CA PRO A 77 2.33 -11.29 -13.82
C PRO A 77 1.24 -10.38 -13.26
N ARG A 78 -0.02 -10.61 -13.63
CA ARG A 78 -1.15 -9.76 -13.18
C ARG A 78 -1.40 -9.85 -11.68
N ALA A 79 -1.16 -11.01 -11.08
CA ALA A 79 -1.30 -11.19 -9.64
C ALA A 79 -0.18 -10.43 -8.91
N LEU A 80 1.04 -10.48 -9.43
CA LEU A 80 2.18 -9.79 -8.83
C LEU A 80 2.08 -8.28 -8.98
N GLU A 81 1.69 -7.76 -10.15
CA GLU A 81 1.46 -6.31 -10.37
C GLU A 81 0.46 -5.75 -9.36
N ARG A 82 -0.69 -6.44 -9.17
CA ARG A 82 -1.67 -6.03 -8.16
C ARG A 82 -1.11 -6.07 -6.75
N SER A 83 -0.39 -7.15 -6.40
CA SER A 83 0.21 -7.31 -5.08
C SER A 83 1.25 -6.22 -4.78
N LEU A 84 2.08 -5.87 -5.76
CA LEU A 84 3.05 -4.76 -5.63
C LEU A 84 2.34 -3.41 -5.45
N ALA A 85 1.29 -3.13 -6.23
CA ALA A 85 0.53 -1.89 -6.09
C ALA A 85 -0.17 -1.81 -4.72
N ASP A 86 -0.74 -2.92 -4.23
CA ASP A 86 -1.32 -2.99 -2.89
C ASP A 86 -0.27 -2.78 -1.80
N TYR A 87 0.91 -3.37 -1.96
CA TYR A 87 2.04 -3.18 -1.06
C TYR A 87 2.46 -1.71 -0.99
N PHE A 88 2.71 -1.07 -2.13
CA PHE A 88 3.07 0.35 -2.17
C PHE A 88 1.98 1.25 -1.60
N CYS A 89 0.72 0.95 -1.88
CA CYS A 89 -0.41 1.67 -1.32
C CYS A 89 -0.42 1.60 0.22
N VAL A 90 -0.26 0.41 0.80
CA VAL A 90 -0.23 0.22 2.26
C VAL A 90 0.98 0.91 2.87
N VAL A 91 2.17 0.75 2.29
CA VAL A 91 3.40 1.41 2.73
C VAL A 91 3.28 2.94 2.66
N ALA A 92 2.54 3.45 1.69
CA ALA A 92 2.26 4.88 1.57
C ALA A 92 1.21 5.40 2.60
N GLY A 93 0.54 4.52 3.33
CA GLY A 93 -0.51 4.87 4.29
C GLY A 93 -1.91 4.96 3.65
N GLY A 94 -2.07 4.39 2.46
CA GLY A 94 -3.33 4.34 1.74
C GLY A 94 -4.34 3.33 2.31
N PRO A 95 -5.60 3.38 1.86
CA PRO A 95 -6.70 2.54 2.34
C PRO A 95 -6.76 1.18 1.64
N CYS A 96 -5.60 0.58 1.36
CA CYS A 96 -5.48 -0.70 0.70
C CYS A 96 -5.24 -1.83 1.71
N THR A 97 -5.45 -3.07 1.26
CA THR A 97 -5.11 -4.27 2.02
C THR A 97 -4.06 -5.05 1.23
N TYR A 98 -2.96 -5.38 1.88
CA TYR A 98 -1.95 -6.27 1.31
C TYR A 98 -2.21 -7.69 1.80
N GLU A 99 -2.56 -8.57 0.87
CA GLU A 99 -2.85 -9.99 1.14
C GLU A 99 -1.71 -10.91 0.69
N GLY A 100 -0.58 -10.34 0.28
CA GLY A 100 0.61 -11.09 -0.11
C GLY A 100 1.33 -11.69 1.09
N VAL A 101 2.28 -12.58 0.81
CA VAL A 101 3.16 -13.17 1.83
C VAL A 101 4.15 -12.14 2.37
N SER A 102 4.80 -12.43 3.50
CA SER A 102 5.82 -11.53 4.07
C SER A 102 6.99 -11.32 3.08
N MET A 103 7.72 -10.22 3.22
CA MET A 103 8.94 -9.99 2.40
C MET A 103 9.96 -11.10 2.58
N VAL A 104 10.12 -11.61 3.79
CA VAL A 104 11.00 -12.74 4.10
C VAL A 104 10.60 -13.97 3.30
N ASP A 105 9.32 -14.36 3.35
CA ASP A 105 8.82 -15.57 2.69
C ASP A 105 8.84 -15.43 1.17
N ALA A 106 8.48 -14.24 0.65
CA ALA A 106 8.48 -13.96 -0.78
C ALA A 106 9.88 -14.06 -1.41
N HIS A 107 10.94 -13.76 -0.64
CA HIS A 107 12.31 -13.70 -1.15
C HIS A 107 13.21 -14.83 -0.62
N ALA A 108 12.65 -15.74 0.20
CA ALA A 108 13.39 -16.87 0.75
C ALA A 108 13.97 -17.74 -0.38
N GLY A 109 15.27 -18.02 -0.28
CA GLY A 109 15.96 -18.94 -1.20
C GLY A 109 16.28 -18.35 -2.58
N LEU A 110 15.87 -17.13 -2.92
CA LEU A 110 16.14 -16.52 -4.22
C LEU A 110 17.61 -16.11 -4.39
N GLY A 111 18.37 -15.98 -3.32
CA GLY A 111 19.78 -15.62 -3.38
C GLY A 111 20.03 -14.17 -3.87
N ILE A 112 19.09 -13.28 -3.60
CA ILE A 112 19.16 -11.86 -3.99
C ILE A 112 20.33 -11.19 -3.31
N ARG A 113 21.17 -10.54 -4.09
CA ARG A 113 22.35 -9.79 -3.65
C ARG A 113 22.03 -8.31 -3.56
N ARG A 114 22.87 -7.57 -2.83
CA ARG A 114 22.76 -6.10 -2.75
C ARG A 114 22.73 -5.42 -4.12
N ALA A 115 23.50 -5.93 -5.10
CA ALA A 115 23.52 -5.38 -6.46
C ALA A 115 22.17 -5.56 -7.16
N ASP A 116 21.49 -6.68 -6.95
CA ASP A 116 20.17 -6.96 -7.51
C ASP A 116 19.11 -6.05 -6.87
N PHE A 117 19.18 -5.87 -5.54
CA PHE A 117 18.33 -4.93 -4.83
C PHE A 117 18.53 -3.48 -5.28
N ASN A 118 19.78 -3.03 -5.47
CA ASN A 118 20.06 -1.69 -5.96
C ASN A 118 19.47 -1.47 -7.37
N ALA A 119 19.63 -2.45 -8.27
CA ALA A 119 19.04 -2.38 -9.60
C ALA A 119 17.50 -2.27 -9.55
N LEU A 120 16.86 -3.00 -8.63
CA LEU A 120 15.41 -2.88 -8.40
C LEU A 120 15.04 -1.46 -7.95
N VAL A 121 15.79 -0.86 -7.02
CA VAL A 121 15.56 0.52 -6.55
C VAL A 121 15.73 1.53 -7.68
N GLU A 122 16.74 1.38 -8.55
CA GLU A 122 16.94 2.22 -9.73
C GLU A 122 15.72 2.17 -10.66
N HIS A 123 15.19 0.98 -10.97
CA HIS A 123 14.00 0.85 -11.80
C HIS A 123 12.75 1.44 -11.15
N LEU A 124 12.63 1.36 -9.82
CA LEU A 124 11.52 2.01 -9.12
C LEU A 124 11.62 3.54 -9.20
N GLN A 125 12.82 4.10 -9.07
CA GLN A 125 13.05 5.53 -9.26
C GLN A 125 12.70 5.96 -10.69
N ASP A 126 13.19 5.24 -11.70
CA ASP A 126 12.88 5.51 -13.10
C ASP A 126 11.38 5.49 -13.41
N ALA A 127 10.64 4.54 -12.81
CA ALA A 127 9.19 4.46 -12.99
C ALA A 127 8.45 5.63 -12.31
N MET A 128 8.93 6.05 -11.14
CA MET A 128 8.38 7.22 -10.44
C MET A 128 8.72 8.53 -11.18
N ASP A 129 9.92 8.64 -11.77
CA ASP A 129 10.31 9.76 -12.62
C ASP A 129 9.43 9.84 -13.87
N ALA A 130 9.23 8.72 -14.55
CA ALA A 130 8.35 8.63 -15.72
C ALA A 130 6.89 8.99 -15.38
N ALA A 131 6.45 8.72 -14.16
CA ALA A 131 5.14 9.14 -13.63
C ALA A 131 5.09 10.63 -13.23
N GLY A 132 6.20 11.36 -13.31
CA GLY A 132 6.29 12.78 -12.95
C GLY A 132 6.20 13.06 -11.44
N LEU A 133 6.52 12.08 -10.60
CA LEU A 133 6.47 12.24 -9.15
C LEU A 133 7.64 13.14 -8.66
N PRO A 134 7.37 14.11 -7.77
CA PRO A 134 8.43 14.95 -7.20
C PRO A 134 9.48 14.11 -6.46
N PHE A 135 10.75 14.47 -6.60
CA PHE A 135 11.87 13.78 -5.95
C PHE A 135 11.70 13.62 -4.42
N ALA A 136 11.14 14.63 -3.75
CA ALA A 136 10.85 14.55 -2.32
C ALA A 136 9.83 13.45 -1.99
N THR A 137 8.79 13.27 -2.82
CA THR A 137 7.78 12.22 -2.68
C THR A 137 8.39 10.83 -2.93
N GLN A 138 9.23 10.70 -3.96
CA GLN A 138 9.96 9.46 -4.25
C GLN A 138 10.83 9.04 -3.06
N ASN A 139 11.62 9.96 -2.51
CA ASN A 139 12.48 9.69 -1.36
C ASN A 139 11.67 9.27 -0.11
N ARG A 140 10.48 9.82 0.09
CA ARG A 140 9.60 9.39 1.17
C ARG A 140 9.15 7.93 1.00
N LEU A 141 8.80 7.52 -0.22
CA LEU A 141 8.45 6.13 -0.49
C LEU A 141 9.66 5.22 -0.29
N LEU A 142 10.81 5.56 -0.88
CA LEU A 142 12.04 4.78 -0.75
C LEU A 142 12.49 4.62 0.71
N ALA A 143 12.38 5.67 1.53
CA ALA A 143 12.70 5.61 2.95
C ALA A 143 11.81 4.61 3.71
N ARG A 144 10.52 4.51 3.34
CA ARG A 144 9.62 3.51 3.92
C ARG A 144 9.92 2.10 3.45
N LEU A 145 10.32 1.94 2.19
CA LEU A 145 10.70 0.65 1.61
C LEU A 145 12.07 0.15 2.10
N ALA A 146 12.95 1.03 2.57
CA ALA A 146 14.29 0.66 3.05
C ALA A 146 14.28 -0.36 4.20
N PHE A 147 13.21 -0.45 4.98
CA PHE A 147 13.07 -1.46 6.03
C PHE A 147 13.03 -2.88 5.49
N SER A 148 12.49 -3.10 4.28
CA SER A 148 12.44 -4.43 3.66
C SER A 148 13.77 -4.89 3.09
N HIS A 149 14.81 -4.04 3.03
CA HIS A 149 16.12 -4.42 2.52
C HIS A 149 16.69 -5.69 3.17
N ARG A 150 16.56 -5.83 4.50
CA ARG A 150 17.07 -6.99 5.24
C ARG A 150 16.32 -8.28 4.93
N ASP A 151 15.05 -8.15 4.57
CA ASP A 151 14.15 -9.27 4.30
C ASP A 151 14.28 -9.75 2.84
N VAL A 152 14.72 -8.85 1.95
CA VAL A 152 14.87 -9.09 0.51
C VAL A 152 16.28 -9.57 0.16
N VAL A 153 17.32 -8.95 0.71
CA VAL A 153 18.73 -9.32 0.43
C VAL A 153 19.09 -10.55 1.24
N THR A 154 19.28 -11.68 0.54
CA THR A 154 19.50 -12.99 1.14
C THR A 154 20.94 -13.51 0.95
N ARG A 155 21.81 -12.72 0.29
CA ARG A 155 23.25 -12.99 0.10
C ARG A 155 24.11 -11.78 0.31
#